data_50d9cce49cd52316ca6194220622fa76
#
_entry.id   50d9cce49cd52316ca6194220622fa76
#
_cell.length_a   1.000
_cell.length_b   1.000
_cell.length_c   1.000
_cell.angle_alpha   90.00
_cell.angle_beta   90.00
_cell.angle_gamma   90.00
#
_symmetry.space_group_name_H-M   'P 1'
#
loop_
_entity.id
_entity.type
_entity.pdbx_description
1 polymer ?
#
loop_
_entity_poly.entity_id
_entity_poly.type
_entity_poly.pdbx_seq_one_letter_code
_entity_poly.pdbx_strand_id
1 'polypeptide(L)'
;MAVTQIKNQYLEKVVPKLMEQFGYQNIHQVPKIIKITINRGLGEASQNAKALDSSLKEISMITGQKPVVTRAKKAIAGFKIRQGMPVGVMVTLRSDRMYAFLERLIHLALPRIRDFRGISPKSFDGRGNYSLGVREQLIFPEIEYDSIDQIRGLDISIITTAQSDEEGRALLKEMGMPFREN
;
A
#
# COMPACT_ATOMS: atom_id res chain seq x y z
N MET A 1 23.15 -3.06 5.59
CA MET A 1 21.74 -3.28 5.16
C MET A 1 21.73 -3.15 3.65
N ALA A 2 21.18 -4.14 2.93
CA ALA A 2 21.05 -4.06 1.48
C ALA A 2 20.14 -2.88 1.13
N VAL A 3 20.65 -1.92 0.38
CA VAL A 3 19.85 -0.80 -0.14
C VAL A 3 18.93 -1.40 -1.21
N THR A 4 17.63 -1.23 -1.05
CA THR A 4 16.62 -1.74 -2.00
C THR A 4 16.87 -1.11 -3.37
N GLN A 5 16.83 -1.89 -4.44
CA GLN A 5 17.11 -1.43 -5.80
C GLN A 5 16.23 -0.22 -6.19
N ILE A 6 14.98 -0.22 -5.73
CA ILE A 6 14.03 0.86 -6.01
C ILE A 6 14.39 2.19 -5.30
N LYS A 7 15.07 2.14 -4.16
CA LYS A 7 15.58 3.33 -3.47
C LYS A 7 16.73 3.97 -4.24
N ASN A 8 17.63 3.16 -4.78
CA ASN A 8 18.69 3.64 -5.66
C ASN A 8 18.10 4.22 -6.96
N GLN A 9 17.13 3.54 -7.56
CA GLN A 9 16.43 4.05 -8.72
C GLN A 9 15.79 5.41 -8.46
N TYR A 10 15.20 5.61 -7.28
CA TYR A 10 14.67 6.92 -6.89
C TYR A 10 15.74 7.99 -6.91
N LEU A 11 16.90 7.76 -6.26
CA LEU A 11 17.95 8.75 -6.14
C LEU A 11 18.67 9.04 -7.47
N GLU A 12 18.94 8.00 -8.26
CA GLU A 12 19.78 8.11 -9.45
C GLU A 12 19.00 8.48 -10.72
N LYS A 13 17.72 8.07 -10.82
CA LYS A 13 16.90 8.24 -12.03
C LYS A 13 15.68 9.14 -11.84
N VAL A 14 14.92 8.92 -10.76
CA VAL A 14 13.65 9.61 -10.56
C VAL A 14 13.85 11.07 -10.18
N VAL A 15 14.77 11.35 -9.26
CA VAL A 15 15.04 12.72 -8.80
C VAL A 15 15.50 13.63 -9.95
N PRO A 16 16.50 13.30 -10.78
CA PRO A 16 16.90 14.16 -11.89
C PRO A 16 15.78 14.40 -12.90
N LYS A 17 15.01 13.35 -13.23
CA LYS A 17 13.91 13.43 -14.17
C LYS A 17 12.79 14.35 -13.70
N LEU A 18 12.40 14.25 -12.43
CA LEU A 18 11.36 15.13 -11.86
C LEU A 18 11.84 16.56 -11.71
N MET A 19 13.15 16.78 -11.43
CA MET A 19 13.74 18.13 -11.42
C MET A 19 13.62 18.80 -12.79
N GLU A 20 13.93 18.07 -13.86
CA GLU A 20 13.81 18.58 -15.22
C GLU A 20 12.35 18.82 -15.62
N GLN A 21 11.46 17.87 -15.31
CA GLN A 21 10.04 17.92 -15.70
C GLN A 21 9.27 19.06 -15.04
N PHE A 22 9.53 19.31 -13.74
CA PHE A 22 8.80 20.31 -12.94
C PHE A 22 9.60 21.57 -12.64
N GLY A 23 10.87 21.67 -13.10
CA GLY A 23 11.71 22.83 -12.92
C GLY A 23 12.13 23.12 -11.47
N TYR A 24 12.26 22.07 -10.63
CA TYR A 24 12.68 22.23 -9.25
C TYR A 24 14.11 22.73 -9.16
N GLN A 25 14.35 23.76 -8.34
CA GLN A 25 15.66 24.33 -8.10
C GLN A 25 16.46 23.61 -7.01
N ASN A 26 15.76 22.84 -6.15
CA ASN A 26 16.36 22.15 -5.02
C ASN A 26 15.89 20.70 -4.97
N ILE A 27 16.80 19.76 -4.72
CA ILE A 27 16.53 18.33 -4.56
C ILE A 27 15.47 18.06 -3.47
N HIS A 28 15.42 18.90 -2.44
CA HIS A 28 14.47 18.75 -1.34
C HIS A 28 13.00 19.12 -1.73
N GLN A 29 12.80 19.79 -2.86
CA GLN A 29 11.47 20.06 -3.40
C GLN A 29 10.90 18.86 -4.15
N VAL A 30 11.76 17.95 -4.61
CA VAL A 30 11.34 16.75 -5.35
C VAL A 30 10.45 15.88 -4.48
N PRO A 31 9.27 15.48 -4.97
CA PRO A 31 8.36 14.63 -4.22
C PRO A 31 8.98 13.26 -3.92
N LYS A 32 8.74 12.78 -2.71
CA LYS A 32 9.19 11.46 -2.22
C LYS A 32 8.08 10.72 -1.50
N ILE A 33 8.20 9.40 -1.42
CA ILE A 33 7.27 8.58 -0.63
C ILE A 33 7.65 8.71 0.86
N ILE A 34 6.66 9.03 1.69
CA ILE A 34 6.82 9.18 3.15
C ILE A 34 6.55 7.87 3.88
N LYS A 35 5.45 7.22 3.50
CA LYS A 35 4.97 5.98 4.11
C LYS A 35 4.03 5.24 3.17
N ILE A 36 3.92 3.93 3.39
CA ILE A 36 2.87 3.11 2.81
C ILE A 36 2.05 2.55 3.96
N THR A 37 0.74 2.73 3.90
CA THR A 37 -0.19 2.17 4.87
C THR A 37 -0.99 1.06 4.21
N ILE A 38 -1.00 -0.11 4.84
CA ILE A 38 -1.78 -1.25 4.38
C ILE A 38 -2.87 -1.48 5.42
N ASN A 39 -4.11 -1.53 4.98
CA ASN A 39 -5.27 -1.73 5.82
C ASN A 39 -6.10 -2.91 5.30
N ARG A 40 -6.66 -3.68 6.22
CA ARG A 40 -7.66 -4.69 5.92
C ARG A 40 -8.85 -4.48 6.84
N GLY A 41 -10.01 -4.13 6.28
CA GLY A 41 -11.27 -4.08 6.99
C GLY A 41 -11.77 -5.51 7.25
N LEU A 42 -12.15 -5.79 8.50
CA LEU A 42 -12.65 -7.10 8.93
C LEU A 42 -13.99 -6.87 9.66
N GLY A 43 -15.06 -6.76 8.89
CA GLY A 43 -16.41 -6.58 9.46
C GLY A 43 -16.83 -7.75 10.36
N GLU A 44 -16.34 -8.94 10.09
CA GLU A 44 -16.58 -10.17 10.86
C GLU A 44 -15.68 -10.35 12.09
N ALA A 45 -14.62 -9.56 12.24
CA ALA A 45 -13.63 -9.72 13.33
C ALA A 45 -14.24 -9.57 14.74
N SER A 46 -15.35 -8.85 14.84
CA SER A 46 -16.10 -8.72 16.10
C SER A 46 -16.75 -10.02 16.58
N GLN A 47 -16.99 -10.95 15.67
CA GLN A 47 -17.65 -12.24 15.93
C GLN A 47 -16.71 -13.44 15.70
N ASN A 48 -15.65 -13.26 14.90
CA ASN A 48 -14.73 -14.31 14.49
C ASN A 48 -13.26 -13.92 14.82
N ALA A 49 -12.80 -14.33 16.00
CA ALA A 49 -11.41 -14.08 16.42
C ALA A 49 -10.38 -14.79 15.51
N LYS A 50 -10.73 -15.96 14.93
CA LYS A 50 -9.84 -16.68 14.02
C LYS A 50 -9.56 -15.88 12.74
N ALA A 51 -10.55 -15.19 12.20
CA ALA A 51 -10.38 -14.31 11.04
C ALA A 51 -9.40 -13.15 11.32
N LEU A 52 -9.44 -12.62 12.54
CA LEU A 52 -8.51 -11.58 13.00
C LEU A 52 -7.09 -12.12 13.09
N ASP A 53 -6.89 -13.28 13.73
CA ASP A 53 -5.56 -13.89 13.91
C ASP A 53 -4.94 -14.30 12.57
N SER A 54 -5.72 -14.87 11.66
CA SER A 54 -5.27 -15.19 10.28
C SER A 54 -4.83 -13.94 9.56
N SER A 55 -5.62 -12.86 9.61
CA SER A 55 -5.28 -11.59 8.96
C SER A 55 -4.04 -10.92 9.55
N LEU A 56 -3.82 -11.03 10.87
CA LEU A 56 -2.61 -10.55 11.52
C LEU A 56 -1.37 -11.28 11.02
N LYS A 57 -1.44 -12.62 10.89
CA LYS A 57 -0.35 -13.46 10.38
C LYS A 57 -0.05 -13.12 8.92
N GLU A 58 -1.06 -13.12 8.05
CA GLU A 58 -0.91 -12.84 6.63
C GLU A 58 -0.27 -11.46 6.39
N ILE A 59 -0.80 -10.38 7.00
CA ILE A 59 -0.24 -9.03 6.83
C ILE A 59 1.17 -8.96 7.39
N SER A 60 1.47 -9.64 8.50
CA SER A 60 2.83 -9.73 9.03
C SER A 60 3.79 -10.42 8.05
N MET A 61 3.36 -11.48 7.38
CA MET A 61 4.16 -12.18 6.36
C MET A 61 4.41 -11.28 5.14
N ILE A 62 3.36 -10.63 4.62
CA ILE A 62 3.46 -9.73 3.47
C ILE A 62 4.38 -8.54 3.74
N THR A 63 4.32 -7.96 4.93
CA THR A 63 4.98 -6.67 5.22
C THR A 63 6.30 -6.82 5.97
N GLY A 64 6.53 -7.96 6.59
CA GLY A 64 7.67 -8.17 7.49
C GLY A 64 7.61 -7.33 8.77
N GLN A 65 6.44 -6.78 9.12
CA GLN A 65 6.21 -5.95 10.30
C GLN A 65 4.92 -6.38 11.00
N LYS A 66 4.95 -6.44 12.34
CA LYS A 66 3.76 -6.76 13.13
C LYS A 66 2.68 -5.70 12.93
N PRO A 67 1.48 -6.05 12.44
CA PRO A 67 0.39 -5.12 12.26
C PRO A 67 -0.31 -4.79 13.57
N VAL A 68 -1.10 -3.72 13.56
CA VAL A 68 -1.90 -3.25 14.68
C VAL A 68 -3.36 -3.55 14.43
N VAL A 69 -4.06 -4.05 15.45
CA VAL A 69 -5.53 -4.23 15.40
C VAL A 69 -6.20 -2.88 15.53
N THR A 70 -7.01 -2.52 14.56
CA THR A 70 -7.85 -1.32 14.62
C THR A 70 -9.15 -1.63 15.35
N ARG A 71 -9.54 -0.75 16.28
CA ARG A 71 -10.71 -0.93 17.12
C ARG A 71 -11.74 0.18 16.91
N ALA A 72 -13.01 -0.17 17.05
CA ALA A 72 -14.10 0.78 16.92
C ALA A 72 -14.01 1.87 18.00
N LYS A 73 -14.08 3.13 17.59
CA LYS A 73 -14.07 4.29 18.51
C LYS A 73 -15.44 4.55 19.13
N LYS A 74 -16.52 4.23 18.43
CA LYS A 74 -17.91 4.43 18.86
C LYS A 74 -18.72 3.17 18.64
N ALA A 75 -19.76 2.96 19.43
CA ALA A 75 -20.74 1.93 19.21
C ALA A 75 -21.68 2.33 18.07
N ILE A 76 -21.99 1.39 17.14
CA ILE A 76 -22.95 1.59 16.06
C ILE A 76 -23.90 0.40 16.05
N ALA A 77 -25.13 0.61 16.49
CA ALA A 77 -26.12 -0.44 16.65
C ALA A 77 -26.49 -1.15 15.35
N GLY A 78 -26.59 -0.40 14.22
CA GLY A 78 -26.90 -0.94 12.90
C GLY A 78 -25.89 -1.98 12.39
N PHE A 79 -24.62 -1.89 12.82
CA PHE A 79 -23.57 -2.84 12.47
C PHE A 79 -23.23 -3.81 13.61
N LYS A 80 -23.96 -3.78 14.71
CA LYS A 80 -23.72 -4.62 15.91
C LYS A 80 -22.30 -4.44 16.48
N ILE A 81 -21.73 -3.24 16.31
CA ILE A 81 -20.38 -2.89 16.76
C ILE A 81 -20.48 -2.14 18.09
N ARG A 82 -19.72 -2.57 19.10
CA ARG A 82 -19.52 -1.87 20.36
C ARG A 82 -18.15 -1.18 20.37
N GLN A 83 -18.02 -0.13 21.17
CA GLN A 83 -16.74 0.53 21.39
C GLN A 83 -15.66 -0.47 21.84
N GLY A 84 -14.46 -0.37 21.26
CA GLY A 84 -13.33 -1.27 21.57
C GLY A 84 -13.31 -2.59 20.78
N MET A 85 -14.37 -2.95 20.06
CA MET A 85 -14.36 -4.16 19.25
C MET A 85 -13.36 -4.06 18.09
N PRO A 86 -12.65 -5.16 17.74
CA PRO A 86 -11.76 -5.19 16.58
C PRO A 86 -12.57 -5.07 15.29
N VAL A 87 -12.14 -4.21 14.38
CA VAL A 87 -12.81 -3.95 13.09
C VAL A 87 -11.88 -4.08 11.89
N GLY A 88 -10.60 -4.28 12.14
CA GLY A 88 -9.61 -4.43 11.07
C GLY A 88 -8.19 -4.53 11.59
N VAL A 89 -7.28 -4.59 10.62
CA VAL A 89 -5.84 -4.70 10.85
C VAL A 89 -5.13 -3.68 9.97
N MET A 90 -4.14 -2.99 10.51
CA MET A 90 -3.39 -1.95 9.78
C MET A 90 -1.89 -2.07 10.08
N VAL A 91 -1.08 -1.76 9.08
CA VAL A 91 0.37 -1.58 9.23
C VAL A 91 0.82 -0.33 8.48
N THR A 92 1.79 0.38 9.04
CA THR A 92 2.43 1.52 8.38
C THR A 92 3.90 1.22 8.18
N LEU A 93 4.32 1.22 6.92
CA LEU A 93 5.70 0.98 6.51
C LEU A 93 6.40 2.30 6.21
N ARG A 94 7.67 2.41 6.63
CA ARG A 94 8.52 3.57 6.40
C ARG A 94 9.94 3.11 6.04
N SER A 95 10.72 4.03 5.47
CA SER A 95 12.14 3.80 5.16
C SER A 95 12.38 2.53 4.33
N ASP A 96 13.35 1.73 4.66
CA ASP A 96 13.78 0.57 3.86
C ASP A 96 12.69 -0.50 3.71
N ARG A 97 11.87 -0.73 4.75
CA ARG A 97 10.73 -1.66 4.67
C ARG A 97 9.66 -1.19 3.69
N MET A 98 9.44 0.12 3.62
CA MET A 98 8.51 0.73 2.66
C MET A 98 8.98 0.50 1.22
N TYR A 99 10.25 0.76 0.93
CA TYR A 99 10.81 0.54 -0.40
C TYR A 99 10.85 -0.94 -0.77
N ALA A 100 11.20 -1.83 0.15
CA ALA A 100 11.17 -3.28 -0.07
C ALA A 100 9.75 -3.79 -0.36
N PHE A 101 8.74 -3.27 0.33
CA PHE A 101 7.34 -3.59 0.04
C PHE A 101 6.92 -3.05 -1.33
N LEU A 102 7.26 -1.81 -1.67
CA LEU A 102 6.93 -1.20 -2.95
C LEU A 102 7.55 -1.98 -4.12
N GLU A 103 8.80 -2.41 -3.99
CA GLU A 103 9.49 -3.22 -4.98
C GLU A 103 8.77 -4.55 -5.25
N ARG A 104 8.39 -5.26 -4.20
CA ARG A 104 7.60 -6.49 -4.33
C ARG A 104 6.21 -6.25 -4.89
N LEU A 105 5.55 -5.17 -4.48
CA LEU A 105 4.25 -4.79 -5.01
C LEU A 105 4.30 -4.59 -6.53
N ILE A 106 5.27 -3.80 -7.02
CA ILE A 106 5.40 -3.46 -8.45
C ILE A 106 5.83 -4.68 -9.28
N HIS A 107 6.86 -5.39 -8.85
CA HIS A 107 7.50 -6.41 -9.68
C HIS A 107 6.93 -7.81 -9.51
N LEU A 108 6.34 -8.12 -8.35
CA LEU A 108 5.85 -9.46 -8.04
C LEU A 108 4.32 -9.52 -7.87
N ALA A 109 3.73 -8.64 -7.07
CA ALA A 109 2.33 -8.74 -6.72
C ALA A 109 1.39 -8.25 -7.84
N LEU A 110 1.59 -7.05 -8.35
CA LEU A 110 0.72 -6.49 -9.39
C LEU A 110 0.65 -7.34 -10.67
N PRO A 111 1.77 -7.89 -11.22
CA PRO A 111 1.71 -8.74 -12.40
C PRO A 111 0.94 -10.06 -12.18
N ARG A 112 0.77 -10.51 -10.95
CA ARG A 112 0.01 -11.73 -10.59
C ARG A 112 -1.50 -11.52 -10.50
N ILE A 113 -1.96 -10.27 -10.61
CA ILE A 113 -3.40 -9.99 -10.67
C ILE A 113 -3.95 -10.58 -11.97
N ARG A 114 -5.04 -11.34 -11.84
CA ARG A 114 -5.73 -11.91 -12.99
C ARG A 114 -6.23 -10.79 -13.91
N ASP A 115 -6.01 -10.93 -15.22
CA ASP A 115 -6.38 -9.96 -16.27
C ASP A 115 -5.87 -8.53 -15.99
N PHE A 116 -4.65 -8.42 -15.45
CA PHE A 116 -4.05 -7.13 -15.10
C PHE A 116 -3.85 -6.26 -16.35
N ARG A 117 -4.46 -5.08 -16.36
CA ARG A 117 -4.36 -4.08 -17.45
C ARG A 117 -3.79 -2.74 -16.95
N GLY A 118 -3.09 -2.75 -15.83
CA GLY A 118 -2.60 -1.55 -15.16
C GLY A 118 -3.56 -1.03 -14.07
N ILE A 119 -3.02 -0.20 -13.18
CA ILE A 119 -3.75 0.43 -12.08
C ILE A 119 -4.42 1.72 -12.54
N SER A 120 -5.52 2.09 -11.86
CA SER A 120 -6.27 3.31 -12.19
C SER A 120 -5.44 4.56 -11.96
N PRO A 121 -5.32 5.48 -12.93
CA PRO A 121 -4.66 6.76 -12.72
C PRO A 121 -5.52 7.79 -11.95
N LYS A 122 -6.79 7.45 -11.63
CA LYS A 122 -7.78 8.34 -11.00
C LYS A 122 -7.88 8.19 -9.48
N SER A 123 -7.07 7.31 -8.87
CA SER A 123 -7.15 6.99 -7.44
C SER A 123 -6.22 7.85 -6.58
N PHE A 124 -5.98 9.09 -7.01
CA PHE A 124 -5.30 10.12 -6.23
C PHE A 124 -6.31 10.94 -5.41
N ASP A 125 -5.86 11.53 -4.31
CA ASP A 125 -6.69 12.28 -3.35
C ASP A 125 -6.72 13.81 -3.56
N GLY A 126 -6.14 14.33 -4.63
CA GLY A 126 -5.98 15.76 -4.89
C GLY A 126 -4.72 16.38 -4.29
N ARG A 127 -3.94 15.59 -3.54
CA ARG A 127 -2.69 16.02 -2.87
C ARG A 127 -1.51 15.09 -3.17
N GLY A 128 -1.59 14.35 -4.27
CA GLY A 128 -0.54 13.46 -4.71
C GLY A 128 -0.38 12.15 -3.92
N ASN A 129 -1.30 11.82 -3.01
CA ASN A 129 -1.35 10.51 -2.39
C ASN A 129 -2.18 9.55 -3.23
N TYR A 130 -1.77 8.28 -3.28
CA TYR A 130 -2.39 7.26 -4.12
C TYR A 130 -2.94 6.12 -3.29
N SER A 131 -4.16 5.67 -3.60
CA SER A 131 -4.79 4.52 -2.94
C SER A 131 -5.11 3.41 -3.93
N LEU A 132 -4.75 2.19 -3.60
CA LEU A 132 -4.94 0.98 -4.40
C LEU A 132 -5.69 -0.07 -3.58
N GLY A 133 -6.85 -0.50 -4.06
CA GLY A 133 -7.57 -1.66 -3.52
C GLY A 133 -7.13 -2.94 -4.21
N VAL A 134 -6.73 -3.92 -3.44
CA VAL A 134 -6.41 -5.28 -3.88
C VAL A 134 -7.52 -6.21 -3.43
N ARG A 135 -8.08 -7.01 -4.35
CA ARG A 135 -9.21 -7.90 -4.04
C ARG A 135 -8.80 -9.19 -3.35
N GLU A 136 -7.60 -9.66 -3.62
CA GLU A 136 -7.14 -10.98 -3.19
C GLU A 136 -5.72 -10.88 -2.62
N GLN A 137 -5.50 -11.41 -1.41
CA GLN A 137 -4.17 -11.46 -0.81
C GLN A 137 -3.20 -12.44 -1.52
N LEU A 138 -3.73 -13.34 -2.33
CA LEU A 138 -2.97 -14.36 -3.06
C LEU A 138 -2.01 -13.81 -4.13
N ILE A 139 -2.15 -12.52 -4.49
CA ILE A 139 -1.20 -11.88 -5.39
C ILE A 139 0.20 -11.77 -4.78
N PHE A 140 0.30 -11.79 -3.44
CA PHE A 140 1.57 -11.78 -2.74
C PHE A 140 2.16 -13.20 -2.69
N PRO A 141 3.40 -13.40 -3.17
CA PRO A 141 4.03 -14.73 -3.22
C PRO A 141 4.29 -15.34 -1.85
N GLU A 142 4.29 -14.53 -0.80
CA GLU A 142 4.46 -14.96 0.59
C GLU A 142 3.25 -15.71 1.15
N ILE A 143 2.11 -15.63 0.47
CA ILE A 143 0.85 -16.25 0.90
C ILE A 143 0.57 -17.49 0.05
N GLU A 144 0.51 -18.64 0.71
CA GLU A 144 0.14 -19.92 0.11
C GLU A 144 -1.38 -20.11 0.17
N TYR A 145 -1.95 -20.69 -0.89
CA TYR A 145 -3.39 -20.94 -0.99
C TYR A 145 -3.92 -21.79 0.16
N ASP A 146 -3.16 -22.81 0.57
CA ASP A 146 -3.54 -23.76 1.62
C ASP A 146 -3.48 -23.14 3.03
N SER A 147 -2.82 -22.00 3.18
CA SER A 147 -2.64 -21.33 4.48
C SER A 147 -3.75 -20.33 4.80
N ILE A 148 -4.61 -19.99 3.84
CA ILE A 148 -5.68 -19.01 4.02
C ILE A 148 -6.98 -19.67 4.42
N ASP A 149 -7.73 -19.00 5.30
CA ASP A 149 -9.09 -19.40 5.68
C ASP A 149 -10.15 -18.85 4.71
N GLN A 150 -9.92 -17.66 4.18
CA GLN A 150 -10.81 -16.99 3.23
C GLN A 150 -10.03 -15.96 2.39
N ILE A 151 -10.47 -15.77 1.15
CA ILE A 151 -9.96 -14.68 0.29
C ILE A 151 -10.46 -13.34 0.84
N ARG A 152 -9.51 -12.45 1.17
CA ARG A 152 -9.78 -11.10 1.66
C ARG A 152 -8.93 -10.09 0.93
N GLY A 153 -9.57 -8.97 0.59
CA GLY A 153 -8.88 -7.83 0.02
C GLY A 153 -8.09 -7.04 1.05
N LEU A 154 -7.33 -6.10 0.56
CA LEU A 154 -6.61 -5.10 1.36
C LEU A 154 -6.48 -3.79 0.60
N ASP A 155 -6.39 -2.70 1.34
CA ASP A 155 -6.19 -1.36 0.81
C ASP A 155 -4.76 -0.91 1.07
N ILE A 156 -4.09 -0.42 0.03
CA ILE A 156 -2.72 0.08 0.08
C ILE A 156 -2.76 1.57 -0.22
N SER A 157 -2.36 2.41 0.73
CA SER A 157 -2.27 3.85 0.55
C SER A 157 -0.81 4.28 0.56
N ILE A 158 -0.36 4.90 -0.53
CA ILE A 158 0.99 5.43 -0.72
C ILE A 158 0.93 6.94 -0.46
N ILE A 159 1.56 7.38 0.62
CA ILE A 159 1.59 8.78 1.03
C ILE A 159 2.90 9.41 0.57
N THR A 160 2.77 10.52 -0.15
CA THR A 160 3.90 11.24 -0.73
C THR A 160 4.03 12.65 -0.16
N THR A 161 5.10 13.36 -0.53
CA THR A 161 5.26 14.79 -0.26
C THR A 161 4.80 15.65 -1.43
N ALA A 162 4.25 15.08 -2.50
CA ALA A 162 3.76 15.81 -3.64
C ALA A 162 2.67 16.82 -3.21
N GLN A 163 2.59 17.95 -3.91
CA GLN A 163 1.58 18.98 -3.65
C GLN A 163 0.36 18.83 -4.58
N SER A 164 0.56 18.14 -5.71
CA SER A 164 -0.48 17.89 -6.71
C SER A 164 -0.51 16.42 -7.14
N ASP A 165 -1.64 16.00 -7.71
CA ASP A 165 -1.78 14.66 -8.25
C ASP A 165 -0.87 14.41 -9.46
N GLU A 166 -0.54 15.47 -10.21
CA GLU A 166 0.39 15.39 -11.34
C GLU A 166 1.80 15.03 -10.88
N GLU A 167 2.29 15.71 -9.83
CA GLU A 167 3.59 15.39 -9.21
C GLU A 167 3.61 13.98 -8.63
N GLY A 168 2.56 13.59 -7.89
CA GLY A 168 2.41 12.26 -7.32
C GLY A 168 2.38 11.17 -8.39
N ARG A 169 1.65 11.40 -9.48
CA ARG A 169 1.57 10.49 -10.62
C ARG A 169 2.91 10.35 -11.33
N ALA A 170 3.61 11.46 -11.58
CA ALA A 170 4.93 11.44 -12.19
C ALA A 170 5.94 10.67 -11.32
N LEU A 171 5.95 10.94 -10.00
CA LEU A 171 6.76 10.19 -9.04
C LEU A 171 6.53 8.69 -9.13
N LEU A 172 5.28 8.24 -8.98
CA LEU A 172 4.95 6.81 -8.96
C LEU A 172 5.20 6.14 -10.32
N LYS A 173 4.96 6.85 -11.42
CA LYS A 173 5.26 6.36 -12.78
C LYS A 173 6.75 6.09 -12.96
N GLU A 174 7.59 7.05 -12.57
CA GLU A 174 9.06 6.91 -12.67
C GLU A 174 9.63 5.87 -11.69
N MET A 175 8.92 5.61 -10.59
CA MET A 175 9.22 4.49 -9.68
C MET A 175 8.84 3.11 -10.26
N GLY A 176 8.16 3.08 -11.42
CA GLY A 176 7.77 1.85 -12.10
C GLY A 176 6.34 1.37 -11.83
N MET A 177 5.49 2.18 -11.23
CA MET A 177 4.07 1.81 -11.05
C MET A 177 3.36 1.71 -12.41
N PRO A 178 2.74 0.56 -12.72
CA PRO A 178 2.12 0.30 -14.01
C PRO A 178 0.73 0.93 -14.11
N PHE A 179 0.67 2.22 -14.38
CA PHE A 179 -0.60 2.91 -14.64
C PHE A 179 -1.20 2.48 -15.98
N ARG A 180 -2.51 2.35 -16.00
CA ARG A 180 -3.26 2.10 -17.23
C ARG A 180 -3.15 3.31 -18.15
N GLU A 181 -2.76 3.10 -19.39
CA GLU A 181 -2.88 4.10 -20.44
C GLU A 181 -4.35 4.23 -20.84
N ASN A 182 -4.81 5.48 -20.99
CA ASN A 182 -6.18 5.77 -21.42
C ASN A 182 -6.34 5.54 -22.91
#